data_2d8fd8d0720a4f94fa6dfcc72f194711
#
_entry.id   2d8fd8d0720a4f94fa6dfcc72f194711
#
_cell.length_a   1.000
_cell.length_b   1.000
_cell.length_c   1.000
_cell.angle_alpha   90.00
_cell.angle_beta   90.00
_cell.angle_gamma   90.00
#
_symmetry.space_group_name_H-M   'P 1'
#
loop_
_entity.id
_entity.type
_entity.pdbx_description
1 polymer ?
#
loop_
_entity_poly.entity_id
_entity_poly.type
_entity_poly.pdbx_seq_one_letter_code
_entity_poly.pdbx_strand_id
1 'polypeptide(L)'
;TGNITGVAAYAAETTEKRLALFKQIMPGLTQIHVFYDSNSNLSRENFVLVDSAAKKLAVQLVAHPVKSSDELKTTFSNLNGETGAAVFQISDDLVESEAEFVFTTARQKKLPTMFNEEAWAIAGATAAYGPSYLEMGRQAGRLIEQIFKGRTPASMAVVRSTKFDLTINYRAAKFIGLELPNQLLKQANKVIR
;
A
#
# COMPACT_ATOMS: atom_id res chain seq x y z
N THR A 1 8.18 -28.67 -7.78
CA THR A 1 9.61 -28.38 -7.56
C THR A 1 10.21 -27.92 -8.88
N GLY A 2 10.31 -26.62 -9.08
CA GLY A 2 10.89 -26.00 -10.27
C GLY A 2 12.32 -25.52 -10.01
N ASN A 3 13.04 -25.17 -11.06
CA ASN A 3 14.36 -24.55 -10.97
C ASN A 3 14.23 -23.02 -10.76
N ILE A 4 13.49 -22.62 -9.70
CA ILE A 4 13.15 -21.23 -9.40
C ILE A 4 13.42 -20.96 -7.92
N THR A 5 14.04 -19.82 -7.63
CA THR A 5 14.16 -19.21 -6.32
C THR A 5 13.97 -17.68 -6.46
N GLY A 6 13.90 -16.96 -5.38
CA GLY A 6 13.72 -15.51 -5.43
C GLY A 6 13.46 -14.87 -4.07
N VAL A 7 13.12 -13.59 -4.11
CA VAL A 7 12.68 -12.83 -2.95
C VAL A 7 11.22 -12.50 -3.11
N ALA A 8 10.41 -12.74 -2.08
CA ALA A 8 8.99 -12.45 -2.07
C ALA A 8 8.62 -11.49 -0.93
N ALA A 9 7.69 -10.59 -1.19
CA ALA A 9 7.02 -9.78 -0.19
C ALA A 9 5.54 -10.17 -0.14
N TYR A 10 5.01 -10.34 1.06
CA TYR A 10 3.61 -10.68 1.23
C TYR A 10 2.85 -9.47 1.77
N ALA A 11 1.96 -8.92 0.97
CA ALA A 11 1.13 -7.76 1.35
C ALA A 11 0.26 -8.05 2.58
N ALA A 12 -0.19 -9.29 2.74
CA ALA A 12 -0.97 -9.75 3.88
C ALA A 12 -0.32 -9.43 5.23
N GLU A 13 0.99 -9.66 5.35
CA GLU A 13 1.75 -9.47 6.60
C GLU A 13 1.87 -8.00 7.01
N THR A 14 1.66 -7.08 6.07
CA THR A 14 1.81 -5.63 6.30
C THR A 14 0.49 -4.89 6.45
N THR A 15 -0.64 -5.49 6.08
CA THR A 15 -1.94 -4.81 6.00
C THR A 15 -2.36 -4.19 7.33
N GLU A 16 -2.32 -4.94 8.42
CA GLU A 16 -2.70 -4.43 9.76
C GLU A 16 -1.73 -3.32 10.21
N LYS A 17 -0.43 -3.53 10.04
CA LYS A 17 0.60 -2.54 10.37
C LYS A 17 0.44 -1.26 9.55
N ARG A 18 0.16 -1.40 8.25
CA ARG A 18 -0.05 -0.29 7.33
C ARG A 18 -1.27 0.55 7.75
N LEU A 19 -2.39 -0.08 8.11
CA LEU A 19 -3.56 0.63 8.59
C LEU A 19 -3.31 1.29 9.96
N ALA A 20 -2.58 0.63 10.87
CA ALA A 20 -2.18 1.22 12.14
C ALA A 20 -1.29 2.47 11.95
N LEU A 21 -0.33 2.41 11.01
CA LEU A 21 0.48 3.58 10.64
C LEU A 21 -0.39 4.69 10.02
N PHE A 22 -1.40 4.34 9.22
CA PHE A 22 -2.29 5.33 8.64
C PHE A 22 -3.10 6.07 9.72
N LYS A 23 -3.56 5.36 10.77
CA LYS A 23 -4.17 6.01 11.94
C LYS A 23 -3.20 6.93 12.69
N GLN A 24 -1.91 6.62 12.73
CA GLN A 24 -0.92 7.52 13.33
C GLN A 24 -0.66 8.76 12.46
N ILE A 25 -0.68 8.59 11.11
CA ILE A 25 -0.58 9.70 10.14
C ILE A 25 -1.78 10.63 10.27
N MET A 26 -2.96 10.06 10.46
CA MET A 26 -4.24 10.76 10.55
C MET A 26 -4.96 10.30 11.83
N PRO A 27 -4.70 10.92 13.00
CA PRO A 27 -5.34 10.52 14.25
C PRO A 27 -6.88 10.57 14.22
N GLY A 28 -7.45 11.45 13.38
CA GLY A 28 -8.88 11.57 13.14
C GLY A 28 -9.44 10.56 12.12
N LEU A 29 -8.70 9.53 11.71
CA LEU A 29 -9.16 8.51 10.78
C LEU A 29 -10.29 7.68 11.40
N THR A 30 -11.48 7.79 10.84
CA THR A 30 -12.67 7.05 11.26
C THR A 30 -13.15 6.09 10.19
N GLN A 31 -12.83 6.36 8.92
CA GLN A 31 -13.33 5.61 7.77
C GLN A 31 -12.28 5.44 6.70
N ILE A 32 -12.24 4.25 6.10
CA ILE A 32 -11.43 3.99 4.90
C ILE A 32 -12.30 3.49 3.74
N HIS A 33 -12.05 4.03 2.56
CA HIS A 33 -12.59 3.52 1.30
C HIS A 33 -11.59 2.54 0.69
N VAL A 34 -12.04 1.34 0.36
CA VAL A 34 -11.23 0.27 -0.23
C VAL A 34 -11.85 -0.16 -1.55
N PHE A 35 -11.13 0.06 -2.63
CA PHE A 35 -11.50 -0.39 -3.97
C PHE A 35 -10.81 -1.72 -4.27
N TYR A 36 -11.52 -2.64 -4.91
CA TYR A 36 -10.95 -3.93 -5.30
C TYR A 36 -11.68 -4.55 -6.48
N ASP A 37 -10.93 -5.27 -7.33
CA ASP A 37 -11.52 -6.06 -8.41
C ASP A 37 -12.31 -7.25 -7.85
N SER A 38 -13.63 -7.18 -8.00
CA SER A 38 -14.52 -8.25 -7.55
C SER A 38 -14.41 -9.55 -8.37
N ASN A 39 -13.78 -9.53 -9.53
CA ASN A 39 -13.50 -10.71 -10.33
C ASN A 39 -12.22 -11.44 -9.89
N SER A 40 -11.29 -10.75 -9.21
CA SER A 40 -10.03 -11.31 -8.74
C SER A 40 -10.17 -12.01 -7.39
N ASN A 41 -9.78 -13.28 -7.32
CA ASN A 41 -9.74 -14.03 -6.05
C ASN A 41 -8.73 -13.40 -5.09
N LEU A 42 -7.54 -13.02 -5.59
CA LEU A 42 -6.49 -12.41 -4.78
C LEU A 42 -6.95 -11.08 -4.17
N SER A 43 -7.65 -10.26 -4.95
CA SER A 43 -8.18 -8.98 -4.48
C SER A 43 -9.22 -9.17 -3.37
N ARG A 44 -10.10 -10.17 -3.50
CA ARG A 44 -11.06 -10.53 -2.45
C ARG A 44 -10.37 -11.04 -1.17
N GLU A 45 -9.32 -11.85 -1.29
CA GLU A 45 -8.53 -12.30 -0.14
C GLU A 45 -7.84 -11.12 0.56
N ASN A 46 -7.22 -10.22 -0.20
CA ASN A 46 -6.60 -9.01 0.33
C ASN A 46 -7.63 -8.09 1.01
N PHE A 47 -8.84 -7.97 0.45
CA PHE A 47 -9.94 -7.23 1.04
C PHE A 47 -10.32 -7.78 2.43
N VAL A 48 -10.45 -9.10 2.57
CA VAL A 48 -10.77 -9.73 3.88
C VAL A 48 -9.73 -9.39 4.95
N LEU A 49 -8.45 -9.29 4.57
CA LEU A 49 -7.39 -8.90 5.51
C LEU A 49 -7.55 -7.45 5.99
N VAL A 50 -7.93 -6.55 5.09
CA VAL A 50 -8.18 -5.15 5.46
C VAL A 50 -9.42 -5.03 6.34
N ASP A 51 -10.49 -5.75 6.02
CA ASP A 51 -11.73 -5.77 6.83
C ASP A 51 -11.44 -6.22 8.26
N SER A 52 -10.66 -7.30 8.41
CA SER A 52 -10.21 -7.76 9.73
C SER A 52 -9.38 -6.71 10.47
N ALA A 53 -8.43 -6.07 9.78
CA ALA A 53 -7.60 -5.03 10.37
C ALA A 53 -8.42 -3.78 10.76
N ALA A 54 -9.37 -3.37 9.94
CA ALA A 54 -10.24 -2.23 10.20
C ALA A 54 -11.11 -2.45 11.44
N LYS A 55 -11.69 -3.65 11.60
CA LYS A 55 -12.43 -4.04 12.80
C LYS A 55 -11.59 -3.97 14.07
N LYS A 56 -10.37 -4.53 14.04
CA LYS A 56 -9.45 -4.49 15.18
C LYS A 56 -9.06 -3.06 15.59
N LEU A 57 -8.93 -2.17 14.62
CA LEU A 57 -8.49 -0.79 14.83
C LEU A 57 -9.65 0.19 15.01
N ALA A 58 -10.90 -0.30 15.07
CA ALA A 58 -12.10 0.52 15.14
C ALA A 58 -12.14 1.62 14.06
N VAL A 59 -11.90 1.22 12.81
CA VAL A 59 -12.03 2.04 11.60
C VAL A 59 -13.15 1.47 10.77
N GLN A 60 -14.11 2.30 10.34
CA GLN A 60 -15.15 1.88 9.42
C GLN A 60 -14.55 1.58 8.05
N LEU A 61 -14.89 0.44 7.46
CA LEU A 61 -14.50 0.11 6.11
C LEU A 61 -15.69 0.25 5.17
N VAL A 62 -15.51 1.04 4.10
CA VAL A 62 -16.47 1.17 3.00
C VAL A 62 -15.89 0.46 1.79
N ALA A 63 -16.54 -0.65 1.42
CA ALA A 63 -16.13 -1.49 0.31
C ALA A 63 -16.65 -0.95 -1.02
N HIS A 64 -15.77 -0.90 -2.01
CA HIS A 64 -16.09 -0.53 -3.39
C HIS A 64 -15.65 -1.65 -4.34
N PRO A 65 -16.46 -2.74 -4.49
CA PRO A 65 -16.19 -3.75 -5.49
C PRO A 65 -16.36 -3.14 -6.89
N VAL A 66 -15.37 -3.31 -7.75
CA VAL A 66 -15.38 -2.83 -9.14
C VAL A 66 -14.98 -3.97 -10.08
N LYS A 67 -15.32 -3.86 -11.35
CA LYS A 67 -15.04 -4.89 -12.37
C LYS A 67 -14.25 -4.37 -13.55
N SER A 68 -14.07 -3.05 -13.64
CA SER A 68 -13.35 -2.39 -14.73
C SER A 68 -12.81 -1.03 -14.31
N SER A 69 -11.85 -0.51 -15.07
CA SER A 69 -11.32 0.86 -14.91
C SER A 69 -12.41 1.93 -14.97
N ASP A 70 -13.38 1.79 -15.85
CA ASP A 70 -14.48 2.76 -15.99
C ASP A 70 -15.38 2.77 -14.75
N GLU A 71 -15.70 1.59 -14.21
CA GLU A 71 -16.47 1.45 -12.98
C GLU A 71 -15.71 2.02 -11.78
N LEU A 72 -14.39 1.74 -11.69
CA LEU A 72 -13.52 2.32 -10.67
C LEU A 72 -13.53 3.86 -10.75
N LYS A 73 -13.28 4.42 -11.93
CA LYS A 73 -13.26 5.87 -12.14
C LYS A 73 -14.58 6.52 -11.80
N THR A 74 -15.68 5.92 -12.22
CA THR A 74 -17.03 6.43 -11.92
C THR A 74 -17.31 6.39 -10.43
N THR A 75 -17.08 5.25 -9.78
CA THR A 75 -17.33 5.07 -8.35
C THR A 75 -16.43 6.00 -7.52
N PHE A 76 -15.17 6.11 -7.88
CA PHE A 76 -14.21 6.98 -7.19
C PHE A 76 -14.56 8.46 -7.34
N SER A 77 -15.01 8.86 -8.54
CA SER A 77 -15.44 10.25 -8.80
C SER A 77 -16.66 10.66 -7.97
N ASN A 78 -17.49 9.71 -7.58
CA ASN A 78 -18.66 9.93 -6.74
C ASN A 78 -18.37 9.97 -5.23
N LEU A 79 -17.13 9.67 -4.80
CA LEU A 79 -16.76 9.83 -3.39
C LEU A 79 -16.89 11.28 -2.94
N ASN A 80 -17.37 11.46 -1.73
CA ASN A 80 -17.34 12.75 -1.05
C ASN A 80 -16.10 12.81 -0.14
N GLY A 81 -15.48 14.00 -0.05
CA GLY A 81 -14.40 14.25 0.89
C GLY A 81 -14.97 14.50 2.30
N GLU A 82 -15.27 13.43 3.02
CA GLU A 82 -15.79 13.52 4.39
C GLU A 82 -14.64 13.64 5.41
N THR A 83 -14.88 14.40 6.47
CA THR A 83 -13.90 14.50 7.57
C THR A 83 -13.70 13.14 8.22
N GLY A 84 -12.46 12.74 8.37
CA GLY A 84 -12.13 11.42 8.94
C GLY A 84 -12.09 10.28 7.91
N ALA A 85 -12.43 10.55 6.65
CA ALA A 85 -12.36 9.55 5.58
C ALA A 85 -11.00 9.59 4.86
N ALA A 86 -10.58 8.42 4.37
CA ALA A 86 -9.34 8.26 3.60
C ALA A 86 -9.45 7.09 2.62
N VAL A 87 -8.53 6.99 1.67
CA VAL A 87 -8.44 5.85 0.74
C VAL A 87 -7.30 4.93 1.18
N PHE A 88 -7.61 3.66 1.34
CA PHE A 88 -6.65 2.63 1.67
C PHE A 88 -6.56 1.63 0.51
N GLN A 89 -5.42 1.64 -0.19
CA GLN A 89 -5.19 0.75 -1.33
C GLN A 89 -4.77 -0.64 -0.84
N ILE A 90 -5.26 -1.68 -1.50
CA ILE A 90 -4.80 -3.06 -1.35
C ILE A 90 -4.01 -3.48 -2.60
N SER A 91 -3.26 -4.58 -2.53
CA SER A 91 -2.64 -5.15 -3.74
C SER A 91 -3.74 -5.66 -4.66
N ASP A 92 -3.93 -4.95 -5.76
CA ASP A 92 -5.00 -5.14 -6.73
C ASP A 92 -4.57 -4.57 -8.08
N ASP A 93 -4.44 -5.44 -9.07
CA ASP A 93 -3.89 -5.07 -10.38
C ASP A 93 -4.76 -4.00 -11.09
N LEU A 94 -6.10 -4.08 -10.95
CA LEU A 94 -7.00 -3.10 -11.55
C LEU A 94 -6.83 -1.72 -10.90
N VAL A 95 -6.79 -1.66 -9.57
CA VAL A 95 -6.60 -0.40 -8.84
C VAL A 95 -5.19 0.16 -9.06
N GLU A 96 -4.18 -0.70 -9.12
CA GLU A 96 -2.79 -0.30 -9.39
C GLU A 96 -2.60 0.24 -10.81
N SER A 97 -3.30 -0.33 -11.80
CA SER A 97 -3.27 0.20 -13.17
C SER A 97 -3.85 1.62 -13.29
N GLU A 98 -4.70 2.04 -12.35
CA GLU A 98 -5.33 3.35 -12.30
C GLU A 98 -4.82 4.22 -11.12
N ALA A 99 -3.67 3.88 -10.56
CA ALA A 99 -3.16 4.53 -9.35
C ALA A 99 -3.00 6.05 -9.51
N GLU A 100 -2.54 6.53 -10.66
CA GLU A 100 -2.41 7.96 -10.92
C GLU A 100 -3.76 8.69 -10.85
N PHE A 101 -4.81 8.10 -11.44
CA PHE A 101 -6.17 8.62 -11.32
C PHE A 101 -6.62 8.62 -9.86
N VAL A 102 -6.38 7.52 -9.13
CA VAL A 102 -6.79 7.36 -7.72
C VAL A 102 -6.19 8.44 -6.84
N PHE A 103 -4.85 8.60 -6.80
CA PHE A 103 -4.26 9.59 -5.90
C PHE A 103 -4.46 11.03 -6.36
N THR A 104 -4.59 11.28 -7.68
CA THR A 104 -4.89 12.61 -8.21
C THR A 104 -6.30 13.05 -7.83
N THR A 105 -7.29 12.18 -8.02
CA THR A 105 -8.68 12.46 -7.66
C THR A 105 -8.87 12.52 -6.15
N ALA A 106 -8.23 11.62 -5.38
CA ALA A 106 -8.23 11.68 -3.91
C ALA A 106 -7.69 13.03 -3.40
N ARG A 107 -6.60 13.51 -4.00
CA ARG A 107 -6.02 14.82 -3.67
C ARG A 107 -7.00 15.98 -3.94
N GLN A 108 -7.69 15.97 -5.07
CA GLN A 108 -8.72 16.98 -5.39
C GLN A 108 -9.86 16.97 -4.37
N LYS A 109 -10.23 15.79 -3.88
CA LYS A 109 -11.26 15.58 -2.87
C LYS A 109 -10.75 15.74 -1.42
N LYS A 110 -9.47 16.09 -1.24
CA LYS A 110 -8.80 16.20 0.06
C LYS A 110 -8.84 14.91 0.89
N LEU A 111 -8.89 13.75 0.22
CA LEU A 111 -8.82 12.44 0.85
C LEU A 111 -7.36 11.98 0.97
N PRO A 112 -6.85 11.76 2.20
CA PRO A 112 -5.54 11.12 2.38
C PRO A 112 -5.53 9.71 1.77
N THR A 113 -4.36 9.28 1.29
CA THR A 113 -4.21 7.97 0.66
C THR A 113 -3.05 7.19 1.29
N MET A 114 -3.25 5.88 1.50
CA MET A 114 -2.22 4.96 1.95
C MET A 114 -2.04 3.82 0.95
N PHE A 115 -0.85 3.71 0.39
CA PHE A 115 -0.49 2.71 -0.60
C PHE A 115 0.47 1.66 -0.01
N ASN A 116 0.68 0.57 -0.75
CA ASN A 116 1.51 -0.58 -0.36
C ASN A 116 2.97 -0.46 -0.79
N GLU A 117 3.33 0.53 -1.63
CA GLU A 117 4.67 0.67 -2.20
C GLU A 117 5.15 2.12 -2.21
N GLU A 118 6.46 2.30 -1.96
CA GLU A 118 7.12 3.61 -1.95
C GLU A 118 6.91 4.40 -3.25
N ALA A 119 6.92 3.70 -4.39
CA ALA A 119 6.77 4.32 -5.71
C ALA A 119 5.47 5.16 -5.82
N TRP A 120 4.38 4.70 -5.22
CA TRP A 120 3.12 5.43 -5.22
C TRP A 120 3.15 6.71 -4.37
N ALA A 121 3.87 6.69 -3.25
CA ALA A 121 4.07 7.91 -2.47
C ALA A 121 4.94 8.92 -3.24
N ILE A 122 5.94 8.45 -3.98
CA ILE A 122 6.76 9.32 -4.86
C ILE A 122 5.89 9.90 -5.97
N ALA A 123 5.00 9.12 -6.56
CA ALA A 123 4.12 9.54 -7.65
C ALA A 123 2.99 10.50 -7.19
N GLY A 124 2.62 10.54 -5.90
CA GLY A 124 1.65 11.51 -5.42
C GLY A 124 0.71 11.06 -4.30
N ALA A 125 0.73 9.80 -3.90
CA ALA A 125 -0.02 9.34 -2.73
C ALA A 125 0.48 10.00 -1.45
N THR A 126 -0.38 10.13 -0.42
CA THR A 126 -0.03 10.80 0.85
C THR A 126 1.01 10.02 1.63
N ALA A 127 0.88 8.70 1.66
CA ALA A 127 1.84 7.82 2.32
C ALA A 127 1.85 6.43 1.69
N ALA A 128 2.92 5.71 1.94
CA ALA A 128 3.04 4.30 1.61
C ALA A 128 3.80 3.55 2.72
N TYR A 129 3.43 2.29 2.93
CA TYR A 129 4.18 1.38 3.75
C TYR A 129 4.24 0.02 3.07
N GLY A 130 5.43 -0.41 2.73
CA GLY A 130 5.63 -1.63 1.97
C GLY A 130 7.06 -2.14 2.00
N PRO A 131 7.37 -3.20 1.25
CA PRO A 131 8.69 -3.81 1.25
C PRO A 131 9.75 -2.84 0.74
N SER A 132 10.94 -2.91 1.36
CA SER A 132 12.11 -2.18 0.87
C SER A 132 12.66 -2.87 -0.38
N TYR A 133 12.34 -2.35 -1.55
CA TYR A 133 12.84 -2.91 -2.82
C TYR A 133 14.36 -2.89 -2.92
N LEU A 134 15.02 -1.88 -2.29
CA LEU A 134 16.47 -1.85 -2.21
C LEU A 134 17.02 -3.06 -1.44
N GLU A 135 16.40 -3.41 -0.31
CA GLU A 135 16.86 -4.58 0.45
C GLU A 135 16.48 -5.89 -0.25
N MET A 136 15.31 -5.95 -0.89
CA MET A 136 14.95 -7.10 -1.73
C MET A 136 15.97 -7.31 -2.86
N GLY A 137 16.42 -6.23 -3.51
CA GLY A 137 17.48 -6.29 -4.51
C GLY A 137 18.81 -6.83 -3.94
N ARG A 138 19.19 -6.40 -2.73
CA ARG A 138 20.38 -6.95 -2.06
C ARG A 138 20.22 -8.43 -1.72
N GLN A 139 19.02 -8.85 -1.27
CA GLN A 139 18.71 -10.26 -1.01
C GLN A 139 18.77 -11.08 -2.30
N ALA A 140 18.23 -10.57 -3.42
CA ALA A 140 18.29 -11.21 -4.72
C ALA A 140 19.76 -11.34 -5.21
N GLY A 141 20.59 -10.30 -5.02
CA GLY A 141 22.01 -10.34 -5.33
C GLY A 141 22.75 -11.47 -4.59
N ARG A 142 22.44 -11.67 -3.29
CA ARG A 142 23.00 -12.78 -2.52
C ARG A 142 22.57 -14.17 -3.04
N LEU A 143 21.34 -14.30 -3.55
CA LEU A 143 20.89 -15.54 -4.19
C LEU A 143 21.62 -15.79 -5.51
N ILE A 144 21.77 -14.75 -6.32
CA ILE A 144 22.50 -14.80 -7.61
C ILE A 144 23.96 -15.21 -7.38
N GLU A 145 24.62 -14.63 -6.39
CA GLU A 145 26.00 -15.01 -6.02
C GLU A 145 26.13 -16.49 -5.70
N GLN A 146 25.16 -17.06 -4.94
CA GLN A 146 25.16 -18.50 -4.63
C GLN A 146 24.97 -19.36 -5.88
N ILE A 147 24.13 -18.91 -6.84
CA ILE A 147 23.94 -19.63 -8.12
C ILE A 147 25.24 -19.64 -8.92
N PHE A 148 25.96 -18.52 -9.00
CA PHE A 148 27.26 -18.45 -9.68
C PHE A 148 28.33 -19.31 -8.99
N LYS A 149 28.19 -19.57 -7.69
CA LYS A 149 29.04 -20.53 -6.95
C LYS A 149 28.60 -22.01 -7.12
N GLY A 150 27.67 -22.29 -8.03
CA GLY A 150 27.24 -23.65 -8.40
C GLY A 150 26.03 -24.18 -7.62
N ARG A 151 25.37 -23.36 -6.77
CA ARG A 151 24.14 -23.78 -6.10
C ARG A 151 22.97 -23.75 -7.06
N THR A 152 22.16 -24.80 -7.11
CA THR A 152 20.99 -24.83 -8.00
C THR A 152 19.82 -24.05 -7.40
N PRO A 153 19.03 -23.26 -8.17
CA PRO A 153 17.85 -22.59 -7.66
C PRO A 153 16.85 -23.52 -6.97
N ALA A 154 16.68 -24.74 -7.48
CA ALA A 154 15.81 -25.76 -6.89
C ALA A 154 16.17 -26.14 -5.45
N SER A 155 17.44 -25.97 -5.04
CA SER A 155 17.91 -26.23 -3.68
C SER A 155 17.82 -25.01 -2.75
N MET A 156 17.31 -23.88 -3.24
CA MET A 156 17.25 -22.61 -2.54
C MET A 156 15.81 -22.23 -2.25
N ALA A 157 15.48 -22.04 -0.97
CA ALA A 157 14.16 -21.53 -0.61
C ALA A 157 13.95 -20.11 -1.11
N VAL A 158 12.69 -19.77 -1.40
CA VAL A 158 12.28 -18.36 -1.61
C VAL A 158 12.49 -17.60 -0.31
N VAL A 159 13.18 -16.47 -0.39
CA VAL A 159 13.50 -15.60 0.75
C VAL A 159 12.36 -14.59 0.94
N ARG A 160 11.88 -14.42 2.17
CA ARG A 160 10.91 -13.36 2.48
C ARG A 160 11.62 -12.02 2.70
N SER A 161 11.00 -10.94 2.22
CA SER A 161 11.43 -9.59 2.59
C SER A 161 11.26 -9.39 4.09
N THR A 162 12.31 -8.92 4.77
CA THR A 162 12.30 -8.65 6.21
C THR A 162 12.29 -7.17 6.54
N LYS A 163 12.48 -6.30 5.53
CA LYS A 163 12.50 -4.86 5.71
C LYS A 163 11.34 -4.20 4.99
N PHE A 164 10.64 -3.35 5.73
CA PHE A 164 9.53 -2.55 5.25
C PHE A 164 9.80 -1.09 5.57
N ASP A 165 9.52 -0.22 4.61
CA ASP A 165 9.81 1.20 4.70
C ASP A 165 8.50 2.01 4.71
N LEU A 166 8.42 2.98 5.64
CA LEU A 166 7.38 3.99 5.68
C LEU A 166 7.86 5.21 4.88
N THR A 167 7.13 5.55 3.83
CA THR A 167 7.35 6.75 3.03
C THR A 167 6.18 7.69 3.21
N ILE A 168 6.46 8.96 3.52
CA ILE A 168 5.47 10.02 3.69
C ILE A 168 5.72 11.10 2.65
N ASN A 169 4.70 11.43 1.89
CA ASN A 169 4.72 12.58 0.98
C ASN A 169 4.17 13.81 1.71
N TYR A 170 5.08 14.58 2.32
CA TYR A 170 4.75 15.81 3.06
C TYR A 170 4.08 16.85 2.16
N ARG A 171 4.49 16.94 0.89
CA ARG A 171 3.91 17.86 -0.09
C ARG A 171 2.46 17.50 -0.39
N ALA A 172 2.16 16.21 -0.59
CA ALA A 172 0.79 15.74 -0.81
C ALA A 172 -0.08 15.96 0.44
N ALA A 173 0.42 15.65 1.63
CA ALA A 173 -0.29 15.88 2.89
C ALA A 173 -0.61 17.37 3.10
N LYS A 174 0.38 18.25 2.89
CA LYS A 174 0.19 19.69 3.01
C LYS A 174 -0.84 20.23 2.02
N PHE A 175 -0.85 19.72 0.80
CA PHE A 175 -1.80 20.15 -0.24
C PHE A 175 -3.25 19.91 0.18
N ILE A 176 -3.54 18.79 0.84
CA ILE A 176 -4.89 18.44 1.32
C ILE A 176 -5.22 19.00 2.71
N GLY A 177 -4.28 19.74 3.33
CA GLY A 177 -4.45 20.30 4.66
C GLY A 177 -4.29 19.28 5.81
N LEU A 178 -3.64 18.15 5.54
CA LEU A 178 -3.37 17.15 6.58
C LEU A 178 -2.12 17.55 7.39
N GLU A 179 -2.32 17.78 8.68
CA GLU A 179 -1.22 18.00 9.62
C GLU A 179 -0.60 16.68 10.02
N LEU A 180 0.71 16.58 9.84
CA LEU A 180 1.47 15.37 10.13
C LEU A 180 2.15 15.47 11.49
N PRO A 181 2.01 14.47 12.39
CA PRO A 181 2.72 14.46 13.67
C PRO A 181 4.23 14.45 13.46
N ASN A 182 4.96 15.35 14.13
CA ASN A 182 6.41 15.46 14.02
C ASN A 182 7.14 14.17 14.38
N GLN A 183 6.62 13.42 15.36
CA GLN A 183 7.20 12.14 15.76
C GLN A 183 7.15 11.13 14.63
N LEU A 184 6.08 11.12 13.85
CA LEU A 184 5.90 10.20 12.72
C LEU A 184 6.85 10.56 11.56
N LEU A 185 7.06 11.85 11.30
CA LEU A 185 8.03 12.29 10.29
C LEU A 185 9.46 11.84 10.62
N LYS A 186 9.80 11.75 11.92
CA LYS A 186 11.09 11.21 12.39
C LYS A 186 11.18 9.68 12.27
N GLN A 187 10.07 8.98 12.33
CA GLN A 187 10.00 7.51 12.18
C GLN A 187 9.97 7.06 10.72
N ALA A 188 9.57 7.94 9.80
CA ALA A 188 9.51 7.62 8.39
C ALA A 188 10.91 7.34 7.84
N ASN A 189 11.03 6.27 7.04
CA ASN A 189 12.26 5.93 6.34
C ASN A 189 12.57 6.96 5.25
N LYS A 190 11.50 7.55 4.66
CA LYS A 190 11.61 8.60 3.65
C LYS A 190 10.51 9.64 3.80
N VAL A 191 10.89 10.90 3.69
CA VAL A 191 9.95 12.04 3.64
C VAL A 191 10.19 12.81 2.34
N ILE A 192 9.16 12.87 1.49
CA ILE A 192 9.16 13.63 0.22
C ILE A 192 8.69 15.05 0.54
N ARG A 193 9.56 16.04 0.28
CA ARG A 193 9.32 17.47 0.56
C ARG A 193 9.24 18.29 -0.72
#